data_b53cec9d357a3bfcdb65e575e4e333a7
#
_entry.id   b53cec9d357a3bfcdb65e575e4e333a7
#
_cell.length_a   1.000
_cell.length_b   1.000
_cell.length_c   1.000
_cell.angle_alpha   90.00
_cell.angle_beta   90.00
_cell.angle_gamma   90.00
#
_symmetry.space_group_name_H-M   'P 1'
#
loop_
_entity.id
_entity.type
_entity.pdbx_description
1 polymer ?
#
loop_
_entity_poly.entity_id
_entity_poly.type
_entity_poly.pdbx_seq_one_letter_code
_entity_poly.pdbx_strand_id
1 'polypeptide(L)'
;PERVMVGRLIRNIREHDRIVGGIDAVSTARAVELYRPVLTTGKIIPMTATAAEVTKTAENAFRDLQIAAANQLALHCEAMGVNVYDVRAGIDSLKGEGITRAILWPGAGVGGHCLTKDSWHLERGAQVLGGDLWYPHGAESIFGVARAINEFMPHHMVHLTLEGLERAGRPPRGATVALLGWAFIQNSDDTRNTPAEPYLAAMEAVGAAVRVHDPYVDEYPGVEVSHDLDGTLAGADVVVIFTAHHHYTALDPARVRELLGRESPVIVDGRNVVDPDAFIRAGFIYKGIGRGDKNSHPVRR
;
A
#
# COMPACT_ATOMS: atom_id res chain seq x y z
N PRO A 1 -3.70 -21.43 12.50
CA PRO A 1 -4.20 -20.30 11.68
C PRO A 1 -3.69 -20.38 10.24
N GLU A 2 -4.50 -19.90 9.30
CA GLU A 2 -4.14 -19.87 7.89
C GLU A 2 -3.20 -18.68 7.58
N ARG A 3 -2.11 -18.97 6.83
CA ARG A 3 -1.05 -18.02 6.43
C ARG A 3 -0.81 -18.19 4.94
N VAL A 4 -1.78 -17.74 4.14
CA VAL A 4 -1.81 -17.93 2.68
C VAL A 4 -1.86 -16.60 1.96
N MET A 5 -1.35 -16.59 0.74
CA MET A 5 -1.34 -15.43 -0.16
C MET A 5 -2.18 -15.73 -1.40
N VAL A 6 -2.81 -14.71 -1.96
CA VAL A 6 -3.52 -14.78 -3.24
C VAL A 6 -2.58 -15.33 -4.32
N GLY A 7 -3.08 -16.25 -5.15
CA GLY A 7 -2.32 -16.90 -6.22
C GLY A 7 -1.31 -17.97 -5.78
N ARG A 8 -1.11 -18.19 -4.44
CA ARG A 8 -0.12 -19.14 -3.90
C ARG A 8 -0.68 -20.11 -2.86
N LEU A 9 -2.00 -20.30 -2.84
CA LEU A 9 -2.71 -21.05 -1.80
C LEU A 9 -2.10 -22.42 -1.54
N ILE A 10 -2.05 -23.30 -2.54
CA ILE A 10 -1.58 -24.69 -2.39
C ILE A 10 -0.10 -24.74 -1.98
N ARG A 11 0.73 -23.89 -2.57
CA ARG A 11 2.13 -23.78 -2.22
C ARG A 11 2.31 -23.37 -0.76
N ASN A 12 1.61 -22.32 -0.32
CA ASN A 12 1.71 -21.85 1.05
C ASN A 12 1.22 -22.89 2.07
N ILE A 13 0.16 -23.66 1.74
CA ILE A 13 -0.32 -24.72 2.60
C ILE A 13 0.72 -25.82 2.77
N ARG A 14 1.47 -26.16 1.73
CA ARG A 14 2.45 -27.25 1.73
C ARG A 14 3.83 -26.89 2.24
N GLU A 15 4.28 -25.65 2.00
CA GLU A 15 5.68 -25.26 2.19
C GLU A 15 5.89 -24.35 3.42
N HIS A 16 4.89 -23.59 3.86
CA HIS A 16 5.05 -22.71 5.02
C HIS A 16 4.92 -23.48 6.34
N ASP A 17 5.66 -23.01 7.34
CA ASP A 17 5.51 -23.49 8.71
C ASP A 17 4.07 -23.35 9.17
N ARG A 18 3.54 -24.40 9.80
CA ARG A 18 2.17 -24.46 10.29
C ARG A 18 2.13 -24.30 11.80
N ILE A 19 1.44 -23.26 12.25
CA ILE A 19 1.18 -23.03 13.68
C ILE A 19 -0.10 -23.79 14.05
N VAL A 20 -0.04 -24.58 15.12
CA VAL A 20 -1.15 -25.42 15.58
C VAL A 20 -1.35 -25.23 17.09
N GLY A 21 -2.56 -24.81 17.48
CA GLY A 21 -2.96 -24.71 18.88
C GLY A 21 -4.34 -25.31 19.09
N GLY A 22 -4.43 -26.37 19.89
CA GLY A 22 -5.67 -26.98 20.33
C GLY A 22 -6.10 -26.45 21.70
N ILE A 23 -7.35 -26.73 22.08
CA ILE A 23 -7.89 -26.38 23.41
C ILE A 23 -7.19 -27.15 24.55
N ASP A 24 -6.58 -28.29 24.22
CA ASP A 24 -5.76 -29.10 25.11
C ASP A 24 -4.63 -29.82 24.35
N ALA A 25 -3.77 -30.52 25.08
CA ALA A 25 -2.64 -31.23 24.51
C ALA A 25 -3.06 -32.34 23.51
N VAL A 26 -4.17 -33.04 23.77
CA VAL A 26 -4.68 -34.10 22.92
C VAL A 26 -5.16 -33.54 21.59
N SER A 27 -5.95 -32.48 21.64
CA SER A 27 -6.44 -31.77 20.45
C SER A 27 -5.28 -31.22 19.62
N THR A 28 -4.25 -30.66 20.28
CA THR A 28 -3.04 -30.18 19.62
C THR A 28 -2.31 -31.32 18.91
N ALA A 29 -2.11 -32.48 19.59
CA ALA A 29 -1.43 -33.61 18.98
C ALA A 29 -2.18 -34.16 17.76
N ARG A 30 -3.51 -34.33 17.85
CA ARG A 30 -4.34 -34.75 16.70
C ARG A 30 -4.27 -33.80 15.52
N ALA A 31 -4.29 -32.48 15.77
CA ALA A 31 -4.17 -31.51 14.72
C ALA A 31 -2.77 -31.55 14.07
N VAL A 32 -1.71 -31.79 14.85
CA VAL A 32 -0.35 -32.02 14.32
C VAL A 32 -0.30 -33.21 13.40
N GLU A 33 -0.92 -34.35 13.81
CA GLU A 33 -1.01 -35.57 13.00
C GLU A 33 -1.75 -35.31 11.68
N LEU A 34 -2.87 -34.55 11.72
CA LEU A 34 -3.66 -34.20 10.53
C LEU A 34 -2.86 -33.36 9.51
N TYR A 35 -2.09 -32.39 9.98
CA TYR A 35 -1.33 -31.51 9.08
C TYR A 35 -0.03 -32.11 8.59
N ARG A 36 0.57 -33.06 9.30
CA ARG A 36 1.87 -33.67 8.95
C ARG A 36 1.97 -34.20 7.52
N PRO A 37 0.98 -34.97 6.98
CA PRO A 37 1.06 -35.48 5.61
C PRO A 37 0.80 -34.40 4.55
N VAL A 38 0.31 -33.23 4.93
CA VAL A 38 0.04 -32.13 4.00
C VAL A 38 1.30 -31.30 3.73
N LEU A 39 2.19 -31.21 4.72
CA LEU A 39 3.42 -30.40 4.61
C LEU A 39 4.51 -31.15 3.85
N THR A 40 5.17 -30.45 2.93
CA THR A 40 6.31 -30.97 2.17
C THR A 40 7.65 -30.48 2.71
N THR A 41 7.76 -29.20 3.07
CA THR A 41 8.98 -28.58 3.59
C THR A 41 8.77 -27.77 4.86
N GLY A 42 7.54 -27.29 5.11
CA GLY A 42 7.20 -26.55 6.32
C GLY A 42 7.26 -27.39 7.60
N LYS A 43 7.54 -26.73 8.71
CA LYS A 43 7.54 -27.32 10.05
C LYS A 43 6.19 -27.09 10.74
N ILE A 44 5.83 -28.00 11.66
CA ILE A 44 4.68 -27.78 12.55
C ILE A 44 5.22 -27.23 13.86
N ILE A 45 4.64 -26.09 14.28
CA ILE A 45 4.98 -25.38 15.51
C ILE A 45 3.76 -25.50 16.44
N PRO A 46 3.73 -26.44 17.39
CA PRO A 46 2.64 -26.57 18.34
C PRO A 46 2.73 -25.49 19.43
N MET A 47 1.57 -24.98 19.84
CA MET A 47 1.46 -24.02 20.94
C MET A 47 0.05 -24.07 21.56
N THR A 48 -0.27 -23.18 22.49
CA THR A 48 -1.63 -23.05 23.03
C THR A 48 -2.57 -22.42 21.99
N ALA A 49 -3.87 -22.66 22.09
CA ALA A 49 -4.87 -22.06 21.19
C ALA A 49 -4.73 -20.52 21.16
N THR A 50 -4.70 -19.89 22.34
CA THR A 50 -4.55 -18.43 22.46
C THR A 50 -3.27 -17.93 21.81
N ALA A 51 -2.13 -18.61 22.00
CA ALA A 51 -0.87 -18.20 21.35
C ALA A 51 -0.97 -18.31 19.82
N ALA A 52 -1.66 -19.33 19.30
CA ALA A 52 -1.87 -19.49 17.86
C ALA A 52 -2.76 -18.39 17.26
N GLU A 53 -3.80 -17.98 17.98
CA GLU A 53 -4.69 -16.86 17.60
C GLU A 53 -3.94 -15.54 17.63
N VAL A 54 -3.22 -15.25 18.71
CA VAL A 54 -2.38 -14.04 18.83
C VAL A 54 -1.33 -13.99 17.73
N THR A 55 -0.67 -15.11 17.43
CA THR A 55 0.33 -15.16 16.35
C THR A 55 -0.27 -14.74 15.01
N LYS A 56 -1.50 -15.14 14.70
CA LYS A 56 -2.17 -14.78 13.44
C LYS A 56 -2.38 -13.28 13.31
N THR A 57 -2.94 -12.66 14.35
CA THR A 57 -3.23 -11.22 14.33
C THR A 57 -1.96 -10.37 14.47
N ALA A 58 -1.03 -10.79 15.32
CA ALA A 58 0.24 -10.09 15.53
C ALA A 58 1.13 -10.07 14.28
N GLU A 59 1.16 -11.14 13.48
CA GLU A 59 1.91 -11.17 12.22
C GLU A 59 1.43 -10.08 11.26
N ASN A 60 0.12 -9.90 11.13
CA ASN A 60 -0.47 -8.89 10.26
C ASN A 60 -0.31 -7.47 10.86
N ALA A 61 -0.54 -7.30 12.16
CA ALA A 61 -0.33 -6.02 12.83
C ALA A 61 1.13 -5.55 12.74
N PHE A 62 2.09 -6.48 12.90
CA PHE A 62 3.51 -6.17 12.75
C PHE A 62 3.88 -5.81 11.31
N ARG A 63 3.29 -6.47 10.32
CA ARG A 63 3.49 -6.12 8.91
C ARG A 63 2.92 -4.74 8.59
N ASP A 64 1.75 -4.41 9.10
CA ASP A 64 1.13 -3.10 8.95
C ASP A 64 1.99 -1.99 9.56
N LEU A 65 2.55 -2.22 10.76
CA LEU A 65 3.51 -1.33 11.41
C LEU A 65 4.77 -1.10 10.56
N GLN A 66 5.31 -2.16 9.93
CA GLN A 66 6.47 -2.03 9.06
C GLN A 66 6.18 -1.19 7.81
N ILE A 67 4.96 -1.30 7.24
CA ILE A 67 4.53 -0.46 6.12
C ILE A 67 4.38 0.99 6.59
N ALA A 68 3.76 1.21 7.75
CA ALA A 68 3.61 2.54 8.33
C ALA A 68 4.96 3.22 8.58
N ALA A 69 5.95 2.48 9.06
CA ALA A 69 7.31 3.01 9.24
C ALA A 69 7.93 3.45 7.91
N ALA A 70 7.74 2.69 6.83
CA ALA A 70 8.20 3.07 5.50
C ALA A 70 7.45 4.30 4.97
N ASN A 71 6.14 4.37 5.16
CA ASN A 71 5.31 5.52 4.78
C ASN A 71 5.71 6.78 5.57
N GLN A 72 5.89 6.67 6.89
CA GLN A 72 6.35 7.79 7.72
C GLN A 72 7.73 8.29 7.29
N LEU A 73 8.65 7.39 6.95
CA LEU A 73 9.96 7.75 6.42
C LEU A 73 9.85 8.49 5.08
N ALA A 74 8.94 8.06 4.20
CA ALA A 74 8.68 8.73 2.93
C ALA A 74 8.22 10.18 3.14
N LEU A 75 7.27 10.41 4.05
CA LEU A 75 6.79 11.77 4.39
C LEU A 75 7.91 12.65 4.95
N HIS A 76 8.81 12.10 5.79
CA HIS A 76 9.99 12.84 6.28
C HIS A 76 10.96 13.18 5.15
N CYS A 77 11.24 12.23 4.25
CA CYS A 77 12.12 12.45 3.11
C CYS A 77 11.55 13.51 2.16
N GLU A 78 10.24 13.52 1.93
CA GLU A 78 9.58 14.57 1.14
C GLU A 78 9.75 15.95 1.79
N ALA A 79 9.51 16.07 3.10
CA ALA A 79 9.70 17.31 3.83
C ALA A 79 11.14 17.82 3.82
N MET A 80 12.13 16.93 3.72
CA MET A 80 13.56 17.23 3.67
C MET A 80 14.10 17.41 2.24
N GLY A 81 13.29 17.21 1.20
CA GLY A 81 13.74 17.27 -0.19
C GLY A 81 14.63 16.09 -0.60
N VAL A 82 14.47 14.93 0.04
CA VAL A 82 15.30 13.72 -0.14
C VAL A 82 14.50 12.61 -0.83
N ASN A 83 15.20 11.77 -1.58
CA ASN A 83 14.64 10.57 -2.17
C ASN A 83 14.61 9.42 -1.14
N VAL A 84 13.42 8.97 -0.73
CA VAL A 84 13.28 7.85 0.23
C VAL A 84 13.87 6.53 -0.30
N TYR A 85 13.89 6.33 -1.60
CA TYR A 85 14.39 5.08 -2.19
C TYR A 85 15.91 4.96 -2.07
N ASP A 86 16.65 6.08 -2.11
CA ASP A 86 18.09 6.11 -1.83
C ASP A 86 18.37 5.86 -0.35
N VAL A 87 17.59 6.49 0.54
CA VAL A 87 17.66 6.24 1.98
C VAL A 87 17.37 4.77 2.30
N ARG A 88 16.33 4.20 1.67
CA ARG A 88 15.98 2.79 1.79
C ARG A 88 17.13 1.88 1.33
N ALA A 89 17.76 2.17 0.20
CA ALA A 89 18.92 1.40 -0.29
C ALA A 89 20.09 1.46 0.70
N GLY A 90 20.33 2.64 1.30
CA GLY A 90 21.33 2.82 2.36
C GLY A 90 21.03 1.97 3.60
N ILE A 91 19.79 1.95 4.08
CA ILE A 91 19.36 1.12 5.21
C ILE A 91 19.52 -0.37 4.87
N ASP A 92 19.07 -0.79 3.69
CA ASP A 92 19.14 -2.19 3.25
C ASP A 92 20.57 -2.69 3.04
N SER A 93 21.56 -1.81 2.92
CA SER A 93 22.97 -2.20 2.80
C SER A 93 23.49 -2.94 4.04
N LEU A 94 22.86 -2.74 5.21
CA LEU A 94 23.18 -3.42 6.48
C LEU A 94 22.37 -4.70 6.72
N LYS A 95 21.51 -5.09 5.79
CA LYS A 95 20.77 -6.36 5.92
C LYS A 95 21.75 -7.55 5.90
N GLY A 96 21.52 -8.51 6.78
CA GLY A 96 22.40 -9.67 6.92
C GLY A 96 23.43 -9.55 8.03
N GLU A 97 23.77 -8.34 8.51
CA GLU A 97 24.66 -8.11 9.63
C GLU A 97 23.98 -8.28 11.02
N GLY A 98 22.71 -8.68 11.04
CA GLY A 98 21.92 -8.80 12.27
C GLY A 98 21.47 -7.46 12.88
N ILE A 99 21.85 -6.33 12.28
CA ILE A 99 21.56 -4.98 12.79
C ILE A 99 20.21 -4.48 12.24
N THR A 100 19.99 -4.59 10.94
CA THR A 100 18.78 -4.09 10.27
C THR A 100 18.24 -5.12 9.29
N ARG A 101 16.92 -5.30 9.26
CA ARG A 101 16.22 -6.07 8.23
C ARG A 101 15.80 -5.13 7.10
N ALA A 102 15.52 -5.71 5.91
CA ALA A 102 15.03 -4.94 4.78
C ALA A 102 13.78 -4.13 5.16
N ILE A 103 13.83 -2.83 4.89
CA ILE A 103 12.68 -1.95 5.07
C ILE A 103 11.67 -2.16 3.92
N LEU A 104 10.39 -2.12 4.23
CA LEU A 104 9.33 -2.23 3.23
C LEU A 104 9.26 -0.98 2.33
N TRP A 105 8.49 -1.09 1.24
CA TRP A 105 8.29 0.01 0.32
C TRP A 105 7.13 0.89 0.79
N PRO A 106 7.27 2.22 0.78
CA PRO A 106 6.16 3.12 0.99
C PRO A 106 5.18 3.07 -0.21
N GLY A 107 3.97 3.54 0.00
CA GLY A 107 2.97 3.56 -1.07
C GLY A 107 1.69 4.28 -0.72
N ALA A 108 0.75 4.27 -1.65
CA ALA A 108 -0.50 5.03 -1.62
C ALA A 108 -1.53 4.58 -0.56
N GLY A 109 -1.16 3.67 0.32
CA GLY A 109 -2.02 3.14 1.38
C GLY A 109 -1.98 1.63 1.48
N VAL A 110 -2.75 1.09 2.42
CA VAL A 110 -2.82 -0.34 2.72
C VAL A 110 -4.27 -0.81 2.58
N GLY A 111 -4.49 -1.74 1.65
CA GLY A 111 -5.78 -2.37 1.42
C GLY A 111 -5.86 -3.81 1.97
N GLY A 112 -6.93 -4.50 1.60
CA GLY A 112 -7.21 -5.86 2.02
C GLY A 112 -7.94 -5.96 3.35
N HIS A 113 -8.38 -7.19 3.69
CA HIS A 113 -9.15 -7.42 4.91
C HIS A 113 -8.28 -7.57 6.16
N CYS A 114 -7.06 -8.10 6.03
CA CYS A 114 -6.29 -8.51 7.19
C CYS A 114 -5.57 -7.32 7.84
N LEU A 115 -4.72 -6.62 7.10
CA LEU A 115 -3.90 -5.55 7.64
C LEU A 115 -4.75 -4.39 8.18
N THR A 116 -5.87 -4.11 7.54
CA THR A 116 -6.76 -3.00 7.91
C THR A 116 -7.50 -3.20 9.25
N LYS A 117 -7.59 -4.43 9.77
CA LYS A 117 -8.37 -4.74 10.98
C LYS A 117 -7.64 -5.57 12.05
N ASP A 118 -6.61 -6.34 11.69
CA ASP A 118 -6.00 -7.29 12.62
C ASP A 118 -5.25 -6.59 13.77
N SER A 119 -4.77 -5.37 13.58
CA SER A 119 -4.24 -4.51 14.65
C SER A 119 -5.30 -4.25 15.72
N TRP A 120 -6.53 -3.93 15.32
CA TRP A 120 -7.65 -3.71 16.24
C TRP A 120 -8.12 -4.99 16.92
N HIS A 121 -8.08 -6.13 16.22
CA HIS A 121 -8.38 -7.43 16.82
C HIS A 121 -7.35 -7.81 17.89
N LEU A 122 -6.05 -7.54 17.63
CA LEU A 122 -4.99 -7.80 18.59
C LEU A 122 -5.18 -6.97 19.86
N GLU A 123 -5.44 -5.68 19.74
CA GLU A 123 -5.69 -4.78 20.87
C GLU A 123 -6.96 -5.16 21.64
N ARG A 124 -8.04 -5.43 20.93
CA ARG A 124 -9.30 -5.86 21.56
C ARG A 124 -9.14 -7.20 22.31
N GLY A 125 -8.41 -8.14 21.72
CA GLY A 125 -8.10 -9.42 22.37
C GLY A 125 -7.33 -9.22 23.68
N ALA A 126 -6.34 -8.34 23.69
CA ALA A 126 -5.59 -8.02 24.90
C ALA A 126 -6.46 -7.37 25.97
N GLN A 127 -7.35 -6.44 25.61
CA GLN A 127 -8.30 -5.81 26.55
C GLN A 127 -9.28 -6.83 27.17
N VAL A 128 -9.80 -7.78 26.35
CA VAL A 128 -10.76 -8.78 26.81
C VAL A 128 -10.11 -9.84 27.71
N LEU A 129 -8.90 -10.27 27.39
CA LEU A 129 -8.20 -11.36 28.09
C LEU A 129 -7.25 -10.90 29.18
N GLY A 130 -6.66 -9.71 29.02
CA GLY A 130 -5.58 -9.22 29.89
C GLY A 130 -5.94 -8.01 30.75
N GLY A 131 -7.12 -7.41 30.58
CA GLY A 131 -7.49 -6.17 31.24
C GLY A 131 -6.94 -4.92 30.56
N ASP A 132 -6.61 -3.88 31.34
CA ASP A 132 -6.15 -2.61 30.79
C ASP A 132 -4.75 -2.75 30.15
N LEU A 133 -4.65 -2.29 28.91
CA LEU A 133 -3.36 -2.16 28.24
C LEU A 133 -2.60 -0.96 28.81
N TRP A 134 -1.34 -1.20 29.16
CA TRP A 134 -0.48 -0.13 29.65
C TRP A 134 0.35 0.46 28.51
N TYR A 135 0.23 1.77 28.32
CA TYR A 135 1.08 2.54 27.41
C TYR A 135 1.89 3.57 28.21
N PRO A 136 3.21 3.70 27.96
CA PRO A 136 4.05 4.63 28.72
C PRO A 136 3.63 6.08 28.43
N HIS A 137 3.55 6.89 29.51
CA HIS A 137 3.31 8.34 29.43
C HIS A 137 2.05 8.76 28.65
N GLY A 138 0.99 7.96 28.66
CA GLY A 138 -0.24 8.24 27.91
C GLY A 138 -0.10 8.13 26.40
N ALA A 139 0.93 7.45 25.92
CA ALA A 139 1.09 7.18 24.49
C ALA A 139 -0.03 6.31 23.98
N GLU A 140 -0.38 6.49 22.70
CA GLU A 140 -1.28 5.61 21.98
C GLU A 140 -0.58 4.29 21.62
N SER A 141 -1.38 3.27 21.26
CA SER A 141 -0.86 2.04 20.72
C SER A 141 -0.04 2.27 19.46
N ILE A 142 1.15 1.69 19.39
CA ILE A 142 1.99 1.74 18.18
C ILE A 142 1.27 1.15 16.96
N PHE A 143 0.37 0.18 17.16
CA PHE A 143 -0.43 -0.41 16.07
C PHE A 143 -1.56 0.55 15.64
N GLY A 144 -2.17 1.28 16.57
CA GLY A 144 -3.15 2.33 16.26
C GLY A 144 -2.53 3.48 15.48
N VAL A 145 -1.36 3.96 15.91
CA VAL A 145 -0.59 4.99 15.20
C VAL A 145 -0.18 4.49 13.80
N ALA A 146 0.24 3.24 13.67
CA ALA A 146 0.58 2.66 12.36
C ALA A 146 -0.63 2.64 11.41
N ARG A 147 -1.81 2.27 11.91
CA ARG A 147 -3.05 2.35 11.12
C ARG A 147 -3.36 3.77 10.67
N ALA A 148 -3.28 4.74 11.57
CA ALA A 148 -3.52 6.15 11.24
C ALA A 148 -2.58 6.66 10.12
N ILE A 149 -1.28 6.29 10.16
CA ILE A 149 -0.32 6.63 9.10
C ILE A 149 -0.71 5.97 7.78
N ASN A 150 -1.03 4.67 7.77
CA ASN A 150 -1.38 3.95 6.55
C ASN A 150 -2.70 4.43 5.95
N GLU A 151 -3.68 4.82 6.77
CA GLU A 151 -4.96 5.39 6.34
C GLU A 151 -4.83 6.84 5.86
N PHE A 152 -3.80 7.55 6.29
CA PHE A 152 -3.50 8.90 5.78
C PHE A 152 -2.95 8.88 4.36
N MET A 153 -2.26 7.82 3.91
CA MET A 153 -1.56 7.81 2.63
C MET A 153 -2.45 8.07 1.40
N PRO A 154 -3.70 7.60 1.29
CA PRO A 154 -4.60 8.02 0.21
C PRO A 154 -4.87 9.54 0.21
N HIS A 155 -4.99 10.15 1.38
CA HIS A 155 -5.15 11.61 1.50
C HIS A 155 -3.87 12.35 1.13
N HIS A 156 -2.69 11.77 1.41
CA HIS A 156 -1.43 12.30 0.92
C HIS A 156 -1.35 12.28 -0.61
N MET A 157 -1.87 11.22 -1.26
CA MET A 157 -2.01 11.17 -2.72
C MET A 157 -2.91 12.30 -3.25
N VAL A 158 -4.02 12.62 -2.55
CA VAL A 158 -4.85 13.79 -2.87
C VAL A 158 -4.01 15.06 -2.80
N HIS A 159 -3.25 15.25 -1.73
CA HIS A 159 -2.40 16.42 -1.54
C HIS A 159 -1.39 16.59 -2.70
N LEU A 160 -0.67 15.53 -3.05
CA LEU A 160 0.27 15.53 -4.18
C LEU A 160 -0.42 15.85 -5.51
N THR A 161 -1.65 15.35 -5.71
CA THR A 161 -2.46 15.62 -6.91
C THR A 161 -2.84 17.10 -6.98
N LEU A 162 -3.34 17.66 -5.88
CA LEU A 162 -3.74 19.06 -5.80
C LEU A 162 -2.56 20.00 -6.02
N GLU A 163 -1.41 19.72 -5.41
CA GLU A 163 -0.18 20.48 -5.66
C GLU A 163 0.28 20.40 -7.12
N GLY A 164 0.17 19.22 -7.74
CA GLY A 164 0.48 19.04 -9.16
C GLY A 164 -0.42 19.87 -10.05
N LEU A 165 -1.74 19.84 -9.81
CA LEU A 165 -2.73 20.64 -10.53
C LEU A 165 -2.51 22.16 -10.34
N GLU A 166 -2.22 22.61 -9.11
CA GLU A 166 -1.89 24.00 -8.83
C GLU A 166 -0.69 24.46 -9.64
N ARG A 167 0.39 23.67 -9.69
CA ARG A 167 1.57 23.99 -10.49
C ARG A 167 1.29 23.99 -11.99
N ALA A 168 0.32 23.19 -12.45
CA ALA A 168 -0.15 23.20 -13.84
C ALA A 168 -1.09 24.40 -14.14
N GLY A 169 -1.42 25.22 -13.14
CA GLY A 169 -2.39 26.31 -13.27
C GLY A 169 -3.83 25.80 -13.47
N ARG A 170 -4.15 24.61 -13.01
CA ARG A 170 -5.46 23.96 -13.19
C ARG A 170 -6.22 23.88 -11.87
N PRO A 171 -7.42 24.47 -11.76
CA PRO A 171 -8.24 24.30 -10.57
C PRO A 171 -8.70 22.84 -10.45
N PRO A 172 -8.80 22.29 -9.23
CA PRO A 172 -9.30 20.92 -9.03
C PRO A 172 -10.72 20.72 -9.55
N ARG A 173 -11.59 21.72 -9.36
CA ARG A 173 -12.96 21.71 -9.89
C ARG A 173 -12.95 21.69 -11.42
N GLY A 174 -13.50 20.61 -11.98
CA GLY A 174 -13.55 20.37 -13.42
C GLY A 174 -12.28 19.79 -14.02
N ALA A 175 -11.26 19.50 -13.19
CA ALA A 175 -10.11 18.71 -13.64
C ALA A 175 -10.50 17.26 -13.86
N THR A 176 -9.88 16.60 -14.84
CA THR A 176 -10.05 15.17 -15.11
C THR A 176 -8.83 14.40 -14.62
N VAL A 177 -9.07 13.43 -13.73
CA VAL A 177 -8.06 12.54 -13.15
C VAL A 177 -8.17 11.16 -13.82
N ALA A 178 -7.07 10.67 -14.38
CA ALA A 178 -6.91 9.28 -14.79
C ALA A 178 -6.28 8.48 -13.62
N LEU A 179 -7.09 7.73 -12.88
CA LEU A 179 -6.66 6.89 -11.76
C LEU A 179 -6.32 5.49 -12.29
N LEU A 180 -5.05 5.09 -12.13
CA LEU A 180 -4.53 3.82 -12.61
C LEU A 180 -4.28 2.84 -11.45
N GLY A 181 -5.04 1.74 -11.43
CA GLY A 181 -4.99 0.69 -10.43
C GLY A 181 -6.03 0.85 -9.34
N TRP A 182 -7.11 0.06 -9.45
CA TRP A 182 -8.17 -0.03 -8.46
C TRP A 182 -7.96 -1.15 -7.46
N ALA A 183 -7.37 -2.27 -7.88
CA ALA A 183 -6.94 -3.33 -6.98
C ALA A 183 -5.86 -2.84 -6.02
N PHE A 184 -5.82 -3.34 -4.77
CA PHE A 184 -4.77 -2.96 -3.81
C PHE A 184 -3.48 -3.78 -3.94
N ILE A 185 -3.53 -4.92 -4.65
CA ILE A 185 -2.38 -5.79 -4.92
C ILE A 185 -2.05 -5.76 -6.42
N GLN A 186 -0.76 -5.60 -6.74
CA GLN A 186 -0.30 -5.65 -8.12
C GLN A 186 -0.63 -6.98 -8.81
N ASN A 187 -1.07 -6.91 -10.08
CA ASN A 187 -1.38 -8.06 -10.93
C ASN A 187 -2.43 -9.01 -10.32
N SER A 188 -3.44 -8.44 -9.71
CA SER A 188 -4.58 -9.10 -9.07
C SER A 188 -5.83 -8.26 -9.24
N ASP A 189 -6.99 -8.89 -9.13
CA ASP A 189 -8.32 -8.31 -9.10
C ASP A 189 -8.84 -8.01 -7.68
N ASP A 190 -7.98 -8.14 -6.65
CA ASP A 190 -8.39 -7.97 -5.26
C ASP A 190 -8.58 -6.49 -4.90
N THR A 191 -9.84 -6.07 -4.79
CA THR A 191 -10.26 -4.69 -4.53
C THR A 191 -10.68 -4.43 -3.08
N ARG A 192 -10.61 -5.44 -2.20
CA ARG A 192 -11.10 -5.33 -0.82
C ARG A 192 -10.41 -4.22 -0.03
N ASN A 193 -11.20 -3.24 0.47
CA ASN A 193 -10.67 -2.06 1.17
C ASN A 193 -9.55 -1.36 0.39
N THR A 194 -9.76 -1.15 -0.91
CA THR A 194 -8.76 -0.48 -1.73
C THR A 194 -8.50 0.95 -1.24
N PRO A 195 -7.24 1.39 -1.13
CA PRO A 195 -6.91 2.77 -0.78
C PRO A 195 -7.26 3.77 -1.90
N ALA A 196 -7.57 3.31 -3.10
CA ALA A 196 -8.03 4.16 -4.18
C ALA A 196 -9.44 4.72 -3.95
N GLU A 197 -10.30 4.03 -3.16
CA GLU A 197 -11.67 4.47 -2.89
C GLU A 197 -11.73 5.78 -2.08
N PRO A 198 -11.07 5.95 -0.92
CA PRO A 198 -11.05 7.24 -0.22
C PRO A 198 -10.37 8.36 -1.02
N TYR A 199 -9.41 8.05 -1.89
CA TYR A 199 -8.86 9.01 -2.83
C TYR A 199 -9.89 9.47 -3.84
N LEU A 200 -10.61 8.55 -4.52
CA LEU A 200 -11.69 8.84 -5.46
C LEU A 200 -12.71 9.79 -4.81
N ALA A 201 -13.25 9.41 -3.66
CA ALA A 201 -14.24 10.20 -2.93
C ALA A 201 -13.74 11.62 -2.61
N ALA A 202 -12.47 11.76 -2.20
CA ALA A 202 -11.89 13.05 -1.88
C ALA A 202 -11.69 13.93 -3.14
N MET A 203 -11.30 13.37 -4.27
CA MET A 203 -11.17 14.11 -5.53
C MET A 203 -12.53 14.54 -6.09
N GLU A 204 -13.54 13.69 -5.99
CA GLU A 204 -14.92 14.06 -6.37
C GLU A 204 -15.48 15.17 -5.47
N ALA A 205 -15.19 15.13 -4.17
CA ALA A 205 -15.61 16.17 -3.22
C ALA A 205 -15.05 17.55 -3.56
N VAL A 206 -13.85 17.65 -4.16
CA VAL A 206 -13.30 18.93 -4.64
C VAL A 206 -13.77 19.28 -6.05
N GLY A 207 -14.62 18.44 -6.67
CA GLY A 207 -15.26 18.68 -7.96
C GLY A 207 -14.43 18.24 -9.17
N ALA A 208 -13.45 17.36 -9.00
CA ALA A 208 -12.74 16.70 -10.09
C ALA A 208 -13.58 15.53 -10.66
N ALA A 209 -13.43 15.24 -11.94
CA ALA A 209 -13.94 14.04 -12.58
C ALA A 209 -12.84 12.97 -12.55
N VAL A 210 -13.14 11.78 -12.01
CA VAL A 210 -12.19 10.67 -11.95
C VAL A 210 -12.60 9.56 -12.89
N ARG A 211 -11.68 9.12 -13.76
CA ARG A 211 -11.81 7.93 -14.60
C ARG A 211 -10.89 6.87 -14.05
N VAL A 212 -11.40 5.68 -13.82
CA VAL A 212 -10.65 4.58 -13.22
C VAL A 212 -10.28 3.55 -14.28
N HIS A 213 -9.02 3.16 -14.31
CA HIS A 213 -8.51 2.06 -15.13
C HIS A 213 -7.86 1.00 -14.24
N ASP A 214 -8.21 -0.25 -14.49
CA ASP A 214 -7.49 -1.41 -13.91
C ASP A 214 -7.53 -2.58 -14.91
N PRO A 215 -6.38 -3.20 -15.25
CA PRO A 215 -6.33 -4.28 -16.24
C PRO A 215 -6.86 -5.62 -15.72
N TYR A 216 -7.18 -5.74 -14.43
CA TYR A 216 -7.57 -7.00 -13.78
C TYR A 216 -8.95 -6.95 -13.13
N VAL A 217 -9.50 -5.76 -12.89
CA VAL A 217 -10.78 -5.56 -12.20
C VAL A 217 -11.88 -5.34 -13.23
N ASP A 218 -12.80 -6.30 -13.35
CA ASP A 218 -13.91 -6.23 -14.30
C ASP A 218 -15.03 -5.31 -13.80
N GLU A 219 -15.33 -5.34 -12.48
CA GLU A 219 -16.44 -4.57 -11.92
C GLU A 219 -16.16 -4.18 -10.44
N TYR A 220 -16.71 -3.06 -10.03
CA TYR A 220 -16.73 -2.62 -8.63
C TYR A 220 -18.03 -1.84 -8.35
N PRO A 221 -18.75 -2.12 -7.23
CA PRO A 221 -20.03 -1.44 -6.94
C PRO A 221 -19.89 0.08 -6.89
N GLY A 222 -20.64 0.77 -7.74
CA GLY A 222 -20.67 2.24 -7.77
C GLY A 222 -19.49 2.93 -8.47
N VAL A 223 -18.54 2.18 -9.02
CA VAL A 223 -17.39 2.74 -9.76
C VAL A 223 -17.29 2.06 -11.12
N GLU A 224 -17.25 2.86 -12.17
CA GLU A 224 -16.96 2.36 -13.52
C GLU A 224 -15.45 2.16 -13.66
N VAL A 225 -15.02 0.91 -13.84
CA VAL A 225 -13.62 0.53 -14.05
C VAL A 225 -13.42 0.19 -15.52
N SER A 226 -12.52 0.88 -16.18
CA SER A 226 -12.21 0.69 -17.59
C SER A 226 -11.00 -0.21 -17.80
N HIS A 227 -11.01 -1.04 -18.83
CA HIS A 227 -9.84 -1.77 -19.34
C HIS A 227 -9.16 -1.03 -20.50
N ASP A 228 -9.75 0.09 -20.97
CA ASP A 228 -9.18 0.94 -22.03
C ASP A 228 -8.30 2.02 -21.38
N LEU A 229 -6.99 1.77 -21.37
CA LEU A 229 -6.01 2.69 -20.83
C LEU A 229 -5.93 4.00 -21.62
N ASP A 230 -5.92 3.90 -22.96
CA ASP A 230 -5.83 5.07 -23.83
C ASP A 230 -7.06 5.97 -23.69
N GLY A 231 -8.26 5.38 -23.64
CA GLY A 231 -9.51 6.10 -23.39
C GLY A 231 -9.56 6.73 -22.00
N THR A 232 -9.01 6.08 -20.97
CA THR A 232 -8.92 6.64 -19.62
C THR A 232 -7.97 7.84 -19.57
N LEU A 233 -6.84 7.77 -20.28
CA LEU A 233 -5.83 8.84 -20.34
C LEU A 233 -6.29 10.02 -21.23
N ALA A 234 -7.09 9.78 -22.26
CA ALA A 234 -7.43 10.79 -23.27
C ALA A 234 -8.01 12.07 -22.65
N GLY A 235 -7.29 13.19 -22.81
CA GLY A 235 -7.69 14.50 -22.31
C GLY A 235 -7.70 14.66 -20.80
N ALA A 236 -7.11 13.74 -20.02
CA ALA A 236 -6.95 13.91 -18.58
C ALA A 236 -5.95 15.05 -18.25
N ASP A 237 -6.13 15.68 -17.11
CA ASP A 237 -5.23 16.73 -16.61
C ASP A 237 -4.11 16.13 -15.77
N VAL A 238 -4.39 15.03 -15.09
CA VAL A 238 -3.44 14.33 -14.22
C VAL A 238 -3.62 12.81 -14.32
N VAL A 239 -2.50 12.11 -14.32
CA VAL A 239 -2.42 10.64 -14.20
C VAL A 239 -1.98 10.31 -12.78
N VAL A 240 -2.68 9.40 -12.10
CA VAL A 240 -2.38 9.02 -10.73
C VAL A 240 -2.24 7.50 -10.64
N ILE A 241 -1.09 6.99 -10.21
CA ILE A 241 -0.81 5.56 -10.12
C ILE A 241 -0.95 5.10 -8.67
N PHE A 242 -1.97 4.27 -8.39
CA PHE A 242 -2.23 3.68 -7.08
C PHE A 242 -1.65 2.28 -6.92
N THR A 243 -1.64 1.49 -7.99
CA THR A 243 -1.20 0.09 -7.94
C THR A 243 -0.09 -0.16 -8.96
N ALA A 244 0.95 -0.88 -8.52
CA ALA A 244 2.12 -1.16 -9.35
C ALA A 244 1.89 -2.36 -10.29
N HIS A 245 0.81 -2.37 -11.08
CA HIS A 245 0.61 -3.38 -12.10
C HIS A 245 1.74 -3.35 -13.13
N HIS A 246 2.20 -4.52 -13.59
CA HIS A 246 3.21 -4.58 -14.65
C HIS A 246 2.80 -3.81 -15.91
N HIS A 247 1.50 -3.73 -16.17
CA HIS A 247 0.95 -2.95 -17.26
C HIS A 247 1.40 -1.48 -17.25
N TYR A 248 1.55 -0.87 -16.08
CA TYR A 248 1.92 0.53 -15.94
C TYR A 248 3.44 0.77 -15.97
N THR A 249 4.26 -0.25 -15.81
CA THR A 249 5.71 -0.11 -15.92
C THR A 249 6.19 0.17 -17.35
N ALA A 250 5.31 -0.07 -18.34
CA ALA A 250 5.57 0.16 -19.76
C ALA A 250 5.00 1.51 -20.28
N LEU A 251 4.53 2.39 -19.38
CA LEU A 251 4.03 3.70 -19.79
C LEU A 251 5.13 4.53 -20.46
N ASP A 252 4.94 4.80 -21.76
CA ASP A 252 5.83 5.70 -22.50
C ASP A 252 5.44 7.16 -22.28
N PRO A 253 6.34 8.01 -21.73
CA PRO A 253 6.05 9.41 -21.44
C PRO A 253 5.56 10.21 -22.67
N ALA A 254 6.09 9.93 -23.85
CA ALA A 254 5.70 10.65 -25.07
C ALA A 254 4.27 10.27 -25.48
N ARG A 255 3.93 8.99 -25.44
CA ARG A 255 2.57 8.51 -25.73
C ARG A 255 1.56 9.01 -24.69
N VAL A 256 1.89 8.96 -23.40
CA VAL A 256 1.01 9.49 -22.35
C VAL A 256 0.76 10.98 -22.57
N ARG A 257 1.81 11.76 -22.86
CA ARG A 257 1.67 13.20 -23.15
C ARG A 257 0.76 13.48 -24.34
N GLU A 258 0.91 12.72 -25.42
CA GLU A 258 0.05 12.81 -26.61
C GLU A 258 -1.41 12.60 -26.26
N LEU A 259 -1.71 11.53 -25.51
CA LEU A 259 -3.08 11.19 -25.10
C LEU A 259 -3.70 12.24 -24.18
N LEU A 260 -2.95 12.77 -23.24
CA LEU A 260 -3.44 13.84 -22.36
C LEU A 260 -3.71 15.13 -23.14
N GLY A 261 -2.90 15.44 -24.16
CA GLY A 261 -3.06 16.65 -24.97
C GLY A 261 -2.96 17.95 -24.15
N ARG A 262 -2.23 17.95 -23.04
CA ARG A 262 -2.04 19.09 -22.14
C ARG A 262 -0.67 19.73 -22.31
N GLU A 263 -0.61 21.04 -22.13
CA GLU A 263 0.66 21.79 -22.16
C GLU A 263 1.55 21.40 -20.97
N SER A 264 0.96 21.35 -19.77
CA SER A 264 1.62 21.00 -18.52
C SER A 264 0.94 19.80 -17.86
N PRO A 265 1.09 18.57 -18.41
CA PRO A 265 0.46 17.38 -17.85
C PRO A 265 1.07 17.02 -16.49
N VAL A 266 0.25 16.45 -15.61
CA VAL A 266 0.67 16.04 -14.26
C VAL A 266 0.70 14.53 -14.17
N ILE A 267 1.72 13.99 -13.49
CA ILE A 267 1.74 12.58 -13.07
C ILE A 267 2.04 12.46 -11.58
N VAL A 268 1.26 11.66 -10.87
CA VAL A 268 1.44 11.35 -9.44
C VAL A 268 1.67 9.86 -9.27
N ASP A 269 2.88 9.48 -8.86
CA ASP A 269 3.27 8.08 -8.73
C ASP A 269 3.29 7.66 -7.26
N GLY A 270 2.26 6.95 -6.83
CA GLY A 270 2.12 6.43 -5.47
C GLY A 270 2.90 5.15 -5.20
N ARG A 271 3.59 4.57 -6.20
CA ARG A 271 4.20 3.24 -6.10
C ARG A 271 5.62 3.16 -6.66
N ASN A 272 6.19 4.29 -7.11
CA ASN A 272 7.49 4.38 -7.78
C ASN A 272 7.59 3.43 -8.99
N VAL A 273 6.59 3.50 -9.86
CA VAL A 273 6.42 2.62 -11.03
C VAL A 273 7.15 3.14 -12.25
N VAL A 274 7.13 4.47 -12.43
CA VAL A 274 7.70 5.13 -13.60
C VAL A 274 9.06 5.77 -13.32
N ASP A 275 9.85 5.97 -14.37
CA ASP A 275 11.08 6.79 -14.28
C ASP A 275 10.71 8.27 -14.20
N PRO A 276 10.89 8.93 -13.02
CA PRO A 276 10.52 10.34 -12.85
C PRO A 276 11.28 11.26 -13.80
N ASP A 277 12.56 11.00 -14.08
CA ASP A 277 13.37 11.85 -14.93
C ASP A 277 12.95 11.75 -16.39
N ALA A 278 12.48 10.59 -16.85
CA ALA A 278 11.90 10.43 -18.18
C ALA A 278 10.62 11.25 -18.35
N PHE A 279 9.70 11.19 -17.38
CA PHE A 279 8.47 11.98 -17.40
C PHE A 279 8.74 13.48 -17.29
N ILE A 280 9.66 13.90 -16.42
CA ILE A 280 10.06 15.34 -16.31
C ILE A 280 10.66 15.82 -17.63
N ARG A 281 11.56 15.06 -18.25
CA ARG A 281 12.12 15.43 -19.59
C ARG A 281 11.05 15.50 -20.67
N ALA A 282 10.00 14.69 -20.58
CA ALA A 282 8.85 14.75 -21.47
C ALA A 282 7.91 15.94 -21.16
N GLY A 283 8.19 16.75 -20.15
CA GLY A 283 7.46 17.99 -19.80
C GLY A 283 6.32 17.77 -18.81
N PHE A 284 6.32 16.68 -18.05
CA PHE A 284 5.36 16.46 -16.98
C PHE A 284 5.78 17.20 -15.70
N ILE A 285 4.78 17.66 -14.97
CA ILE A 285 4.91 17.95 -13.54
C ILE A 285 4.81 16.62 -12.82
N TYR A 286 5.94 16.15 -12.29
CA TYR A 286 6.00 14.88 -11.55
C TYR A 286 5.82 15.11 -10.06
N LYS A 287 5.03 14.23 -9.42
CA LYS A 287 4.90 14.08 -7.99
C LYS A 287 4.99 12.60 -7.65
N GLY A 288 5.54 12.25 -6.48
CA GLY A 288 5.60 10.85 -6.06
C GLY A 288 5.83 10.71 -4.56
N ILE A 289 5.30 9.61 -3.99
CA ILE A 289 5.51 9.29 -2.57
C ILE A 289 7.00 9.08 -2.30
N GLY A 290 7.53 9.79 -1.29
CA GLY A 290 8.92 9.72 -0.89
C GLY A 290 9.92 10.35 -1.87
N ARG A 291 9.43 11.10 -2.88
CA ARG A 291 10.24 11.76 -3.90
C ARG A 291 10.44 13.25 -3.60
N GLY A 292 10.94 13.55 -2.39
CA GLY A 292 11.27 14.93 -2.00
C GLY A 292 12.22 15.63 -2.98
N ASP A 293 13.12 14.87 -3.59
CA ASP A 293 14.04 15.31 -4.64
C ASP A 293 13.34 15.79 -5.94
N LYS A 294 12.10 15.30 -6.19
CA LYS A 294 11.32 15.61 -7.42
C LYS A 294 10.06 16.42 -7.13
N ASN A 295 9.48 16.30 -5.95
CA ASN A 295 8.23 16.97 -5.58
C ASN A 295 8.40 18.51 -5.51
N SER A 296 9.65 19.02 -5.54
CA SER A 296 10.00 20.44 -5.60
C SER A 296 9.37 21.28 -4.50
N HIS A 297 9.57 20.90 -3.24
CA HIS A 297 9.47 21.86 -2.17
C HIS A 297 10.71 22.78 -2.23
N PRO A 298 10.56 24.12 -2.26
CA PRO A 298 11.71 24.98 -2.06
C PRO A 298 12.28 24.60 -0.68
N VAL A 299 13.52 24.14 -0.67
CA VAL A 299 14.27 23.98 0.58
C VAL A 299 14.22 25.34 1.25
N ARG A 300 13.41 25.48 2.30
CA ARG A 300 13.49 26.67 3.16
C ARG A 300 14.88 26.60 3.79
N ARG A 301 15.81 27.35 3.20
CA ARG A 301 17.13 27.61 3.77
C ARG A 301 17.00 28.45 5.01
#